data_3376899ee800c604fa23cc7d036d9dab
#
_entry.id   3376899ee800c604fa23cc7d036d9dab
#
_cell.length_a   1.000
_cell.length_b   1.000
_cell.length_c   1.000
_cell.angle_alpha   90.00
_cell.angle_beta   90.00
_cell.angle_gamma   90.00
#
_symmetry.space_group_name_H-M   'P 1'
#
loop_
_entity.id
_entity.type
_entity.pdbx_description
1 polymer ?
#
loop_
_entity_poly.entity_id
_entity_poly.type
_entity_poly.pdbx_seq_one_letter_code
_entity_poly.pdbx_strand_id
1 'polypeptide(L)'
;MLTLTPPEIIILPPWNAARPVNGGPLPKAQPKRGDWDYESKINGWRTWVHVPTGTMFNRHNQRLSIEGQFTIALRILREVFACFPATDGWNRCEWADAEGLERRHNIGKGSLILLDIPNHPLPYTARNDFVRSFFPPINLDGQPCGLHEVRSLRRYRDPWPLWLALQAENARLGCEFYEGVVAKRCDSTYPMQRHSPDADYSLWMKHRWRF
;
A
#
# COMPACT_ATOMS: atom_id res chain seq x y z
N MET A 1 29.34 35.19 3.47
CA MET A 1 27.99 35.24 2.84
C MET A 1 27.22 34.06 3.36
N LEU A 2 26.26 34.23 4.26
CA LEU A 2 25.39 33.17 4.73
C LEU A 2 24.36 32.89 3.61
N THR A 3 24.49 31.81 2.91
CA THR A 3 23.46 31.32 2.00
C THR A 3 22.27 30.85 2.85
N LEU A 4 21.23 31.69 2.92
CA LEU A 4 19.95 31.28 3.48
C LEU A 4 19.39 30.13 2.62
N THR A 5 19.34 28.96 3.18
CA THR A 5 18.62 27.83 2.57
C THR A 5 17.15 28.25 2.46
N PRO A 6 16.51 28.19 1.28
CA PRO A 6 15.10 28.51 1.18
C PRO A 6 14.29 27.63 2.12
N PRO A 7 13.21 28.16 2.73
CA PRO A 7 12.38 27.36 3.64
C PRO A 7 11.88 26.11 2.92
N GLU A 8 12.05 24.97 3.57
CA GLU A 8 11.56 23.68 3.06
C GLU A 8 10.03 23.77 2.93
N ILE A 9 9.53 23.66 1.70
CA ILE A 9 8.08 23.64 1.47
C ILE A 9 7.55 22.33 2.04
N ILE A 10 6.84 22.39 3.15
CA ILE A 10 6.19 21.22 3.75
C ILE A 10 4.95 20.90 2.91
N ILE A 11 5.06 19.84 2.11
CA ILE A 11 3.93 19.29 1.36
C ILE A 11 3.23 18.30 2.29
N LEU A 12 1.95 18.54 2.58
CA LEU A 12 1.11 17.62 3.36
C LEU A 12 0.21 16.80 2.43
N PRO A 13 -0.10 15.55 2.78
CA PRO A 13 -1.10 14.77 2.05
C PRO A 13 -2.42 15.54 2.00
N PRO A 14 -3.03 15.71 0.82
CA PRO A 14 -4.25 16.49 0.67
C PRO A 14 -5.50 15.76 1.21
N TRP A 15 -5.38 14.49 1.57
CA TRP A 15 -6.44 13.65 2.13
C TRP A 15 -5.87 12.63 3.13
N ASN A 16 -6.76 11.97 3.86
CA ASN A 16 -6.37 10.90 4.78
C ASN A 16 -6.25 9.54 4.06
N ALA A 17 -5.38 8.66 4.57
CA ALA A 17 -5.26 7.29 4.07
C ALA A 17 -6.59 6.54 4.16
N ALA A 18 -6.95 5.83 3.08
CA ALA A 18 -8.12 4.95 3.09
C ALA A 18 -8.02 3.96 4.25
N ARG A 19 -9.04 3.93 5.10
CA ARG A 19 -9.09 3.07 6.27
C ARG A 19 -10.10 1.95 6.07
N PRO A 20 -9.65 0.70 5.75
CA PRO A 20 -10.57 -0.42 5.60
C PRO A 20 -11.33 -0.70 6.90
N VAL A 21 -12.65 -0.92 6.81
CA VAL A 21 -13.44 -1.37 7.94
C VAL A 21 -12.94 -2.69 8.48
N ASN A 22 -13.19 -2.97 9.76
CA ASN A 22 -12.86 -4.25 10.35
C ASN A 22 -13.95 -5.28 10.05
N GLY A 23 -13.63 -6.29 9.21
CA GLY A 23 -14.55 -7.37 8.81
C GLY A 23 -14.51 -8.61 9.70
N GLY A 24 -13.69 -8.60 10.74
CA GLY A 24 -13.46 -9.78 11.56
C GLY A 24 -12.61 -10.86 10.87
N PRO A 25 -12.45 -12.05 11.48
CA PRO A 25 -11.78 -13.19 10.84
C PRO A 25 -12.54 -13.66 9.60
N LEU A 26 -11.82 -14.00 8.53
CA LEU A 26 -12.45 -14.42 7.27
C LEU A 26 -13.45 -15.58 7.43
N PRO A 27 -13.18 -16.64 8.21
CA PRO A 27 -14.11 -17.75 8.39
C PRO A 27 -15.47 -17.37 9.02
N LYS A 28 -15.53 -16.22 9.68
CA LYS A 28 -16.75 -15.68 10.31
C LYS A 28 -17.35 -14.52 9.53
N ALA A 29 -16.70 -14.11 8.43
CA ALA A 29 -17.16 -12.99 7.63
C ALA A 29 -18.41 -13.36 6.85
N GLN A 30 -19.37 -12.43 6.80
CA GLN A 30 -20.52 -12.57 5.91
C GLN A 30 -20.09 -12.42 4.44
N PRO A 31 -20.72 -13.15 3.51
CA PRO A 31 -20.49 -12.95 2.09
C PRO A 31 -20.75 -11.49 1.70
N LYS A 32 -19.83 -10.92 0.93
CA LYS A 32 -19.95 -9.54 0.46
C LYS A 32 -20.86 -9.49 -0.78
N ARG A 33 -21.70 -8.46 -0.87
CA ARG A 33 -22.47 -8.18 -2.08
C ARG A 33 -21.57 -7.43 -3.09
N GLY A 34 -21.73 -7.76 -4.37
CA GLY A 34 -20.98 -7.17 -5.47
C GLY A 34 -19.63 -7.86 -5.72
N ASP A 35 -18.85 -7.29 -6.64
CA ASP A 35 -17.55 -7.82 -7.03
C ASP A 35 -16.46 -7.31 -6.09
N TRP A 36 -15.78 -8.25 -5.48
CA TRP A 36 -14.67 -7.99 -4.57
C TRP A 36 -13.42 -8.75 -5.01
N ASP A 37 -12.30 -8.06 -4.90
CA ASP A 37 -10.97 -8.65 -4.97
C ASP A 37 -10.32 -8.64 -3.59
N TYR A 38 -9.40 -9.58 -3.40
CA TYR A 38 -8.71 -9.77 -2.14
C TYR A 38 -7.20 -9.63 -2.36
N GLU A 39 -6.55 -8.90 -1.49
CA GLU A 39 -5.09 -8.74 -1.46
C GLU A 39 -4.52 -9.25 -0.14
N SER A 40 -3.24 -9.64 -0.16
CA SER A 40 -2.50 -9.95 1.06
C SER A 40 -2.43 -8.71 1.95
N LYS A 41 -2.72 -8.86 3.23
CA LYS A 41 -2.48 -7.81 4.21
C LYS A 41 -1.08 -7.96 4.81
N ILE A 42 -0.20 -7.05 4.42
CA ILE A 42 1.20 -7.04 4.89
C ILE A 42 1.27 -6.49 6.32
N ASN A 43 2.16 -7.05 7.12
CA ASN A 43 2.50 -6.56 8.46
C ASN A 43 3.70 -5.61 8.38
N GLY A 44 3.48 -4.42 7.92
CA GLY A 44 4.50 -3.38 7.81
C GLY A 44 4.08 -2.09 8.50
N TRP A 45 4.56 -1.00 8.00
CA TRP A 45 4.21 0.34 8.44
C TRP A 45 3.55 1.10 7.30
N ARG A 46 2.22 1.30 7.37
CA ARG A 46 1.51 2.04 6.34
C ARG A 46 2.03 3.45 6.22
N THR A 47 2.39 3.82 5.02
CA THR A 47 2.99 5.10 4.70
C THR A 47 2.39 5.72 3.44
N TRP A 48 2.21 7.03 3.46
CA TRP A 48 2.04 7.85 2.29
C TRP A 48 3.40 8.33 1.80
N VAL A 49 3.62 8.23 0.53
CA VAL A 49 4.84 8.73 -0.09
C VAL A 49 4.48 9.83 -1.06
N HIS A 50 5.00 11.03 -0.83
CA HIS A 50 5.03 12.07 -1.86
C HIS A 50 6.22 11.78 -2.75
N VAL A 51 5.95 11.20 -3.92
CA VAL A 51 6.97 10.60 -4.78
C VAL A 51 8.02 11.62 -5.28
N PRO A 52 7.64 12.85 -5.71
CA PRO A 52 8.63 13.84 -6.18
C PRO A 52 9.69 14.18 -5.13
N THR A 53 9.32 14.36 -3.87
CA THR A 53 10.26 14.71 -2.78
C THR A 53 10.81 13.51 -2.02
N GLY A 54 10.16 12.35 -2.11
CA GLY A 54 10.47 11.18 -1.30
C GLY A 54 10.05 11.31 0.17
N THR A 55 9.23 12.31 0.50
CA THR A 55 8.75 12.51 1.88
C THR A 55 7.71 11.47 2.22
N MET A 56 7.84 10.89 3.41
CA MET A 56 6.96 9.84 3.91
C MET A 56 6.11 10.33 5.08
N PHE A 57 4.85 9.89 5.12
CA PHE A 57 3.90 10.24 6.18
C PHE A 57 3.22 8.97 6.71
N ASN A 58 2.89 8.96 7.99
CA ASN A 58 2.08 7.90 8.56
C ASN A 58 0.58 8.07 8.22
N ARG A 59 -0.25 7.13 8.64
CA ARG A 59 -1.71 7.18 8.42
C ARG A 59 -2.43 8.38 9.06
N HIS A 60 -1.75 9.12 9.93
CA HIS A 60 -2.25 10.33 10.60
C HIS A 60 -1.69 11.61 9.98
N ASN A 61 -1.11 11.51 8.78
CA ASN A 61 -0.47 12.61 8.04
C ASN A 61 0.70 13.29 8.79
N GLN A 62 1.31 12.57 9.73
CA GLN A 62 2.52 13.03 10.40
C GLN A 62 3.75 12.55 9.62
N ARG A 63 4.69 13.44 9.36
CA ARG A 63 5.94 13.12 8.67
C ARG A 63 6.70 12.03 9.43
N LEU A 64 7.22 11.07 8.69
CA LEU A 64 8.08 10.03 9.21
C LEU A 64 9.54 10.42 8.96
N SER A 65 10.39 10.36 9.98
CA SER A 65 11.82 10.61 9.86
C SER A 65 12.61 9.32 9.60
N ILE A 66 12.11 8.52 8.64
CA ILE A 66 12.68 7.20 8.29
C ILE A 66 13.01 7.07 6.81
N GLU A 67 12.90 8.14 6.04
CA GLU A 67 13.14 8.14 4.59
C GLU A 67 14.53 7.60 4.22
N GLY A 68 15.53 7.84 5.07
CA GLY A 68 16.89 7.33 4.88
C GLY A 68 16.96 5.80 4.77
N GLN A 69 16.06 5.07 5.42
CA GLN A 69 15.98 3.61 5.35
C GLN A 69 15.40 3.12 4.02
N PHE A 70 14.66 3.98 3.30
CA PHE A 70 13.97 3.67 2.05
C PHE A 70 14.60 4.35 0.83
N THR A 71 15.79 4.93 0.94
CA THR A 71 16.43 5.74 -0.11
C THR A 71 16.42 5.08 -1.48
N ILE A 72 16.74 3.79 -1.57
CA ILE A 72 16.77 3.04 -2.83
C ILE A 72 15.34 2.84 -3.36
N ALA A 73 14.42 2.37 -2.52
CA ALA A 73 13.03 2.16 -2.92
C ALA A 73 12.36 3.47 -3.35
N LEU A 74 12.62 4.59 -2.65
CA LEU A 74 12.12 5.91 -3.03
C LEU A 74 12.68 6.40 -4.36
N ARG A 75 13.96 6.09 -4.66
CA ARG A 75 14.54 6.39 -5.97
C ARG A 75 13.87 5.59 -7.07
N ILE A 76 13.71 4.27 -6.91
CA ILE A 76 13.01 3.40 -7.87
C ILE A 76 11.59 3.92 -8.10
N LEU A 77 10.87 4.25 -7.03
CA LEU A 77 9.50 4.75 -7.12
C LEU A 77 9.44 6.05 -7.94
N ARG A 78 10.37 6.98 -7.70
CA ARG A 78 10.44 8.25 -8.44
C ARG A 78 10.76 8.04 -9.92
N GLU A 79 11.73 7.19 -10.24
CA GLU A 79 12.11 6.88 -11.62
C GLU A 79 10.94 6.27 -12.39
N VAL A 80 10.19 5.34 -11.79
CA VAL A 80 9.03 4.71 -12.41
C VAL A 80 7.87 5.70 -12.57
N PHE A 81 7.57 6.51 -11.57
CA PHE A 81 6.50 7.53 -11.68
C PHE A 81 6.81 8.57 -12.76
N ALA A 82 8.07 8.91 -12.96
CA ALA A 82 8.48 9.80 -14.07
C ALA A 82 8.20 9.21 -15.46
N CYS A 83 8.06 7.88 -15.56
CA CYS A 83 7.71 7.19 -16.80
C CYS A 83 6.19 6.98 -16.98
N PHE A 84 5.35 7.43 -16.04
CA PHE A 84 3.92 7.27 -16.16
C PHE A 84 3.37 8.04 -17.38
N PRO A 85 2.50 7.41 -18.17
CA PRO A 85 2.00 8.02 -19.37
C PRO A 85 1.11 9.25 -19.06
N ALA A 86 1.10 10.22 -19.97
CA ALA A 86 0.19 11.35 -19.89
C ALA A 86 -1.27 10.95 -20.17
N THR A 87 -1.47 9.80 -20.84
CA THR A 87 -2.80 9.24 -21.09
C THR A 87 -3.51 8.97 -19.78
N ASP A 88 -4.78 9.27 -19.72
CA ASP A 88 -5.66 9.08 -18.57
C ASP A 88 -5.21 9.80 -17.28
N GLY A 89 -4.22 10.69 -17.37
CA GLY A 89 -3.78 11.53 -16.25
C GLY A 89 -2.82 10.86 -15.25
N TRP A 90 -2.23 9.70 -15.57
CA TRP A 90 -1.29 8.99 -14.69
C TRP A 90 -0.05 9.82 -14.34
N ASN A 91 0.46 10.63 -15.27
CA ASN A 91 1.60 11.52 -15.04
C ASN A 91 1.34 12.64 -14.01
N ARG A 92 0.08 12.80 -13.55
CA ARG A 92 -0.29 13.76 -12.49
C ARG A 92 -0.34 13.11 -11.11
N CYS A 93 -0.10 11.80 -11.03
CA CYS A 93 -0.06 11.09 -9.77
C CYS A 93 1.27 11.37 -9.07
N GLU A 94 1.22 12.01 -7.93
CA GLU A 94 2.40 12.38 -7.13
C GLU A 94 2.46 11.61 -5.81
N TRP A 95 1.45 10.81 -5.50
CA TRP A 95 1.32 10.12 -4.23
C TRP A 95 1.22 8.61 -4.42
N ALA A 96 1.87 7.88 -3.54
CA ALA A 96 1.72 6.44 -3.39
C ALA A 96 1.25 6.07 -1.99
N ASP A 97 0.30 5.15 -1.91
CA ASP A 97 -0.12 4.51 -0.66
C ASP A 97 0.62 3.17 -0.56
N ALA A 98 1.44 2.99 0.46
CA ALA A 98 2.34 1.85 0.57
C ALA A 98 2.41 1.29 2.00
N GLU A 99 2.94 0.08 2.10
CA GLU A 99 3.41 -0.52 3.36
C GLU A 99 4.93 -0.53 3.34
N GLY A 100 5.58 0.17 4.27
CA GLY A 100 7.03 0.19 4.43
C GLY A 100 7.51 -0.97 5.28
N LEU A 101 8.53 -1.70 4.81
CA LEU A 101 9.08 -2.87 5.48
C LEU A 101 10.39 -2.49 6.19
N GLU A 102 10.33 -2.26 7.51
CA GLU A 102 11.52 -1.91 8.28
C GLU A 102 11.55 -2.50 9.69
N ARG A 103 10.45 -2.37 10.46
CA ARG A 103 10.49 -2.60 11.90
C ARG A 103 9.85 -3.90 12.38
N ARG A 104 8.92 -4.48 11.63
CA ARG A 104 8.09 -5.59 12.11
C ARG A 104 8.79 -6.95 12.01
N HIS A 105 9.62 -7.14 11.01
CA HIS A 105 10.35 -8.38 10.70
C HIS A 105 11.59 -8.04 9.88
N ASN A 106 12.44 -9.04 9.64
CA ASN A 106 13.71 -8.84 8.90
C ASN A 106 13.57 -9.02 7.37
N ILE A 107 12.37 -9.34 6.87
CA ILE A 107 12.14 -9.59 5.45
C ILE A 107 11.89 -8.27 4.74
N GLY A 108 12.56 -8.06 3.61
CA GLY A 108 12.34 -6.94 2.72
C GLY A 108 12.67 -5.56 3.31
N LYS A 109 13.60 -5.48 4.26
CA LYS A 109 13.97 -4.20 4.87
C LYS A 109 14.29 -3.12 3.84
N GLY A 110 13.79 -1.91 4.07
CA GLY A 110 13.92 -0.79 3.15
C GLY A 110 13.06 -0.87 1.89
N SER A 111 12.15 -1.85 1.80
CA SER A 111 11.24 -2.03 0.66
C SER A 111 9.88 -1.39 0.91
N LEU A 112 9.24 -0.98 -0.19
CA LEU A 112 7.88 -0.45 -0.22
C LEU A 112 6.96 -1.42 -0.96
N ILE A 113 5.85 -1.79 -0.35
CA ILE A 113 4.79 -2.57 -1.01
C ILE A 113 3.65 -1.60 -1.33
N LEU A 114 3.44 -1.35 -2.62
CA LEU A 114 2.40 -0.44 -3.08
C LEU A 114 1.02 -1.07 -2.88
N LEU A 115 0.16 -0.34 -2.19
CA LEU A 115 -1.22 -0.71 -1.91
C LEU A 115 -2.18 -0.07 -2.90
N ASP A 116 -1.88 1.16 -3.34
CA ASP A 116 -2.69 1.92 -4.30
C ASP A 116 -1.93 3.17 -4.79
N ILE A 117 -2.44 3.77 -5.88
CA ILE A 117 -2.08 5.11 -6.33
C ILE A 117 -3.31 6.00 -6.10
N PRO A 118 -3.31 6.79 -5.02
CA PRO A 118 -4.37 7.75 -4.77
C PRO A 118 -4.35 8.87 -5.82
N ASN A 119 -5.40 9.69 -5.87
CA ASN A 119 -5.55 10.78 -6.84
C ASN A 119 -5.75 10.34 -8.30
N HIS A 120 -6.12 9.09 -8.54
CA HIS A 120 -6.54 8.63 -9.86
C HIS A 120 -8.02 8.23 -9.84
N PRO A 121 -8.86 8.73 -10.78
CA PRO A 121 -10.31 8.52 -10.76
C PRO A 121 -10.75 7.12 -11.16
N LEU A 122 -9.88 6.33 -11.77
CA LEU A 122 -10.21 4.97 -12.20
C LEU A 122 -10.61 4.07 -11.03
N PRO A 123 -11.41 3.02 -11.29
CA PRO A 123 -11.75 2.02 -10.29
C PRO A 123 -10.51 1.27 -9.80
N TYR A 124 -10.61 0.69 -8.59
CA TYR A 124 -9.54 -0.02 -7.93
C TYR A 124 -8.86 -1.08 -8.83
N THR A 125 -9.65 -1.86 -9.57
CA THR A 125 -9.10 -2.89 -10.47
C THR A 125 -8.16 -2.30 -11.50
N ALA A 126 -8.53 -1.21 -12.16
CA ALA A 126 -7.70 -0.56 -13.16
C ALA A 126 -6.44 0.06 -12.54
N ARG A 127 -6.56 0.69 -11.35
CA ARG A 127 -5.39 1.22 -10.65
C ARG A 127 -4.42 0.12 -10.23
N ASN A 128 -4.91 -1.01 -9.71
CA ASN A 128 -4.06 -2.13 -9.33
C ASN A 128 -3.37 -2.77 -10.55
N ASP A 129 -4.08 -2.94 -11.67
CA ASP A 129 -3.47 -3.47 -12.90
C ASP A 129 -2.38 -2.54 -13.43
N PHE A 130 -2.61 -1.23 -13.37
CA PHE A 130 -1.60 -0.24 -13.73
C PHE A 130 -0.36 -0.33 -12.82
N VAL A 131 -0.54 -0.35 -11.51
CA VAL A 131 0.58 -0.53 -10.55
C VAL A 131 1.37 -1.79 -10.85
N ARG A 132 0.68 -2.90 -11.12
CA ARG A 132 1.32 -4.20 -11.41
C ARG A 132 2.06 -4.25 -12.74
N SER A 133 1.72 -3.40 -13.68
CA SER A 133 2.45 -3.33 -14.96
C SER A 133 3.85 -2.73 -14.80
N PHE A 134 4.08 -1.94 -13.75
CA PHE A 134 5.38 -1.33 -13.45
C PHE A 134 6.13 -2.00 -12.30
N PHE A 135 5.39 -2.52 -11.32
CA PHE A 135 5.98 -3.09 -10.10
C PHE A 135 5.58 -4.57 -9.96
N PRO A 136 6.54 -5.50 -10.00
CA PRO A 136 6.24 -6.92 -9.85
C PRO A 136 5.57 -7.17 -8.49
N PRO A 137 4.58 -8.10 -8.43
CA PRO A 137 3.94 -8.42 -7.18
C PRO A 137 4.88 -9.18 -6.24
N ILE A 138 4.60 -9.12 -4.94
CA ILE A 138 5.26 -9.98 -3.95
C ILE A 138 5.03 -11.46 -4.30
N ASN A 139 6.03 -12.28 -3.98
CA ASN A 139 5.91 -13.73 -4.14
C ASN A 139 5.23 -14.34 -2.91
N LEU A 140 4.35 -15.31 -3.14
CA LEU A 140 3.81 -16.16 -2.07
C LEU A 140 4.65 -17.42 -1.87
N ASP A 141 5.36 -17.85 -2.92
CA ASP A 141 6.22 -19.04 -2.88
C ASP A 141 7.67 -18.60 -2.85
N GLY A 142 8.32 -18.66 -1.69
CA GLY A 142 9.69 -18.24 -1.52
C GLY A 142 9.86 -16.96 -0.70
N GLN A 143 10.86 -16.15 -1.00
CA GLN A 143 11.04 -14.87 -0.33
C GLN A 143 10.06 -13.84 -0.90
N PRO A 144 9.18 -13.23 -0.07
CA PRO A 144 8.16 -12.30 -0.54
C PRO A 144 8.72 -11.09 -1.30
N CYS A 145 9.81 -10.52 -0.79
CA CYS A 145 10.59 -9.47 -1.45
C CYS A 145 12.03 -9.47 -0.97
N GLY A 146 12.94 -8.93 -1.79
CA GLY A 146 14.31 -8.63 -1.41
C GLY A 146 14.43 -7.34 -0.61
N LEU A 147 15.68 -6.90 -0.39
CA LEU A 147 15.99 -5.64 0.29
C LEU A 147 15.81 -4.45 -0.67
N HIS A 148 15.26 -3.34 -0.16
CA HIS A 148 15.18 -2.06 -0.89
C HIS A 148 14.41 -2.12 -2.21
N GLU A 149 13.41 -2.97 -2.32
CA GLU A 149 12.59 -3.13 -3.51
C GLU A 149 11.30 -2.30 -3.45
N VAL A 150 10.68 -2.11 -4.61
CA VAL A 150 9.28 -1.67 -4.71
C VAL A 150 8.48 -2.79 -5.35
N ARG A 151 7.46 -3.25 -4.65
CA ARG A 151 6.60 -4.36 -5.06
C ARG A 151 5.13 -3.94 -5.04
N SER A 152 4.29 -4.69 -5.73
CA SER A 152 2.84 -4.55 -5.71
C SER A 152 2.16 -5.75 -5.05
N LEU A 153 0.83 -5.74 -5.05
CA LEU A 153 0.02 -6.85 -4.56
C LEU A 153 -0.78 -7.49 -5.70
N ARG A 154 -0.91 -8.82 -5.66
CA ARG A 154 -1.82 -9.55 -6.55
C ARG A 154 -3.24 -9.47 -6.03
N ARG A 155 -4.20 -9.48 -6.94
CA ARG A 155 -5.62 -9.61 -6.67
C ARG A 155 -6.05 -11.06 -6.78
N TYR A 156 -6.93 -11.49 -5.89
CA TYR A 156 -7.50 -12.83 -5.85
C TYR A 156 -9.02 -12.72 -5.76
N ARG A 157 -9.73 -13.55 -6.50
CA ARG A 157 -11.20 -13.61 -6.46
C ARG A 157 -11.72 -14.42 -5.29
N ASP A 158 -11.03 -15.50 -4.95
CA ASP A 158 -11.35 -16.33 -3.82
C ASP A 158 -10.42 -16.02 -2.65
N PRO A 159 -10.95 -15.55 -1.52
CA PRO A 159 -10.12 -15.20 -0.37
C PRO A 159 -9.62 -16.42 0.41
N TRP A 160 -10.31 -17.58 0.29
CA TRP A 160 -10.02 -18.71 1.15
C TRP A 160 -8.68 -19.40 0.84
N PRO A 161 -8.38 -19.75 -0.42
CA PRO A 161 -7.06 -20.26 -0.77
C PRO A 161 -5.95 -19.27 -0.41
N LEU A 162 -6.16 -17.96 -0.66
CA LEU A 162 -5.21 -16.93 -0.28
C LEU A 162 -4.97 -16.93 1.24
N TRP A 163 -6.05 -16.95 2.04
CA TRP A 163 -5.97 -16.96 3.51
C TRP A 163 -5.12 -18.10 4.05
N LEU A 164 -5.34 -19.31 3.53
CA LEU A 164 -4.57 -20.50 3.93
C LEU A 164 -3.12 -20.42 3.48
N ALA A 165 -2.87 -19.96 2.25
CA ALA A 165 -1.51 -19.79 1.72
C ALA A 165 -0.70 -18.80 2.54
N LEU A 166 -1.28 -17.65 2.94
CA LEU A 166 -0.60 -16.64 3.76
C LEU A 166 -0.24 -17.17 5.16
N GLN A 167 -1.10 -17.99 5.76
CA GLN A 167 -0.79 -18.63 7.04
C GLN A 167 0.35 -19.65 6.93
N ALA A 168 0.31 -20.47 5.88
CA ALA A 168 1.38 -21.42 5.59
C ALA A 168 2.71 -20.71 5.33
N GLU A 169 2.67 -19.60 4.61
CA GLU A 169 3.85 -18.79 4.31
C GLU A 169 4.45 -18.14 5.57
N ASN A 170 3.64 -17.60 6.48
CA ASN A 170 4.12 -17.11 7.77
C ASN A 170 4.81 -18.21 8.58
N ALA A 171 4.26 -19.43 8.57
CA ALA A 171 4.88 -20.57 9.24
C ALA A 171 6.24 -20.93 8.61
N ARG A 172 6.33 -20.91 7.28
CA ARG A 172 7.57 -21.16 6.55
C ARG A 172 8.62 -20.08 6.79
N LEU A 173 8.20 -18.81 6.86
CA LEU A 173 9.09 -17.65 7.11
C LEU A 173 9.51 -17.52 8.57
N GLY A 174 8.84 -18.21 9.49
CA GLY A 174 9.10 -18.10 10.93
C GLY A 174 8.73 -16.72 11.51
N CYS A 175 7.92 -15.93 10.80
CA CYS A 175 7.49 -14.61 11.26
C CYS A 175 6.11 -14.23 10.71
N GLU A 176 5.47 -13.23 11.32
CA GLU A 176 4.18 -12.69 10.87
C GLU A 176 4.40 -11.62 9.79
N PHE A 177 4.81 -12.05 8.59
CA PHE A 177 4.93 -11.15 7.44
C PHE A 177 3.55 -10.70 6.93
N TYR A 178 2.56 -11.58 7.00
CA TYR A 178 1.17 -11.31 6.66
C TYR A 178 0.29 -11.27 7.90
N GLU A 179 -0.70 -10.38 7.94
CA GLU A 179 -1.68 -10.27 9.02
C GLU A 179 -3.09 -10.81 8.65
N GLY A 180 -3.31 -11.13 7.37
CA GLY A 180 -4.60 -11.51 6.85
C GLY A 180 -4.79 -11.08 5.40
N VAL A 181 -6.01 -10.69 5.06
CA VAL A 181 -6.36 -10.17 3.74
C VAL A 181 -7.11 -8.85 3.82
N VAL A 182 -7.03 -8.06 2.75
CA VAL A 182 -7.86 -6.89 2.53
C VAL A 182 -8.76 -7.15 1.34
N ALA A 183 -10.08 -7.10 1.56
CA ALA A 183 -11.06 -7.11 0.50
C ALA A 183 -11.26 -5.67 0.00
N LYS A 184 -11.26 -5.47 -1.32
CA LYS A 184 -11.52 -4.18 -1.96
C LYS A 184 -12.59 -4.37 -3.03
N ARG A 185 -13.60 -3.51 -3.05
CA ARG A 185 -14.63 -3.57 -4.09
C ARG A 185 -14.03 -3.14 -5.43
N CYS A 186 -14.26 -3.93 -6.47
CA CYS A 186 -13.60 -3.81 -7.77
C CYS A 186 -13.79 -2.44 -8.44
N ASP A 187 -14.97 -1.86 -8.28
CA ASP A 187 -15.36 -0.56 -8.84
C ASP A 187 -15.05 0.63 -7.91
N SER A 188 -14.43 0.40 -6.75
CA SER A 188 -14.18 1.47 -5.78
C SER A 188 -13.13 2.46 -6.30
N THR A 189 -13.42 3.75 -6.16
CA THR A 189 -12.40 4.80 -6.29
C THR A 189 -11.60 4.90 -4.99
N TYR A 190 -10.44 5.55 -5.03
CA TYR A 190 -9.73 5.87 -3.80
C TYR A 190 -10.50 6.97 -3.06
N PRO A 191 -10.72 6.86 -1.73
CA PRO A 191 -11.45 7.88 -0.99
C PRO A 191 -10.62 9.17 -0.88
N MET A 192 -10.98 10.16 -1.71
CA MET A 192 -10.32 11.46 -1.82
C MET A 192 -10.86 12.51 -0.84
N GLN A 193 -11.84 12.16 -0.03
CA GLN A 193 -12.49 13.13 0.84
C GLN A 193 -11.65 13.31 2.11
N ARG A 194 -11.59 14.55 2.61
CA ARG A 194 -11.09 14.86 3.95
C ARG A 194 -12.09 14.36 4.99
N HIS A 195 -12.23 13.05 5.09
CA HIS A 195 -12.99 12.45 6.17
C HIS A 195 -12.26 12.66 7.49
N SER A 196 -13.00 12.58 8.59
CA SER A 196 -12.40 12.42 9.89
C SER A 196 -11.28 11.37 9.80
N PRO A 197 -10.12 11.60 10.44
CA PRO A 197 -8.99 10.64 10.44
C PRO A 197 -9.40 9.23 10.86
N ASP A 198 -10.55 9.09 11.51
CA ASP A 198 -11.10 7.85 12.02
C ASP A 198 -12.26 7.27 11.19
N ALA A 199 -12.63 7.92 10.08
CA ALA A 199 -13.71 7.40 9.23
C ALA A 199 -13.26 6.14 8.48
N ASP A 200 -14.00 5.06 8.68
CA ASP A 200 -13.80 3.80 7.96
C ASP A 200 -14.36 3.89 6.53
N TYR A 201 -13.63 3.31 5.57
CA TYR A 201 -14.04 3.25 4.18
C TYR A 201 -14.69 1.89 3.88
N SER A 202 -16.02 1.86 3.81
CA SER A 202 -16.81 0.62 3.73
C SER A 202 -16.63 -0.21 2.46
N LEU A 203 -16.08 0.41 1.38
CA LEU A 203 -15.75 -0.31 0.14
C LEU A 203 -14.44 -1.09 0.23
N TRP A 204 -13.74 -0.99 1.34
CA TRP A 204 -12.56 -1.79 1.67
C TRP A 204 -12.74 -2.42 3.04
N MET A 205 -12.35 -3.68 3.20
CA MET A 205 -12.54 -4.43 4.43
C MET A 205 -11.31 -5.27 4.75
N LYS A 206 -10.79 -5.15 5.99
CA LYS A 206 -9.66 -5.95 6.46
C LYS A 206 -10.15 -7.15 7.27
N HIS A 207 -9.57 -8.30 6.96
CA HIS A 207 -9.76 -9.55 7.70
C HIS A 207 -8.41 -9.98 8.27
N ARG A 208 -8.34 -10.08 9.59
CA ARG A 208 -7.13 -10.51 10.31
C ARG A 208 -7.39 -11.81 11.03
N TRP A 209 -6.36 -12.65 11.21
CA TRP A 209 -6.46 -13.85 12.04
C TRP A 209 -6.21 -13.55 13.53
N ARG A 210 -5.56 -12.43 13.86
CA ARG A 210 -5.43 -11.92 15.25
C ARG A 210 -6.04 -10.53 15.37
N PHE A 211 -6.60 -10.23 16.51
CA PHE A 211 -7.23 -8.96 16.88
C PHE A 211 -6.46 -8.28 17.99
#